data_6b086dd99c6ba0dd8bcc5ec6fbbd18ec
#
_entry.id   6b086dd99c6ba0dd8bcc5ec6fbbd18ec
#
_cell.length_a   1.000
_cell.length_b   1.000
_cell.length_c   1.000
_cell.angle_alpha   90.00
_cell.angle_beta   90.00
_cell.angle_gamma   90.00
#
_symmetry.space_group_name_H-M   'P 1'
#
loop_
_entity.id
_entity.type
_entity.pdbx_description
1 polymer ?
#
loop_
_entity_poly.entity_id
_entity_poly.type
_entity_poly.pdbx_seq_one_letter_code
_entity_poly.pdbx_strand_id
1 'polypeptide(L)'
;GGVKDGAANAAGENSVLVGTTDKVTSLDPAGSYDNGSYAVQIQVFPFLYAQDYNTSELSPDIAADDGTWSKDGKQFTVKIKDGLKFANGHTLDSKDVKFSYDRIDTINDPNGPSSLLANIDSIETPDANTVVFNSKVPFDVTLKQVMSSPAGPIVDDEVFSADKITDADTIVSGKAFAGPYQIDSFKLNEAVSYSKNGNYQGLTPVKNSGVQVKYFADASNLKMAVEQGQVDVAYRSLSPTHIEDLGKNSKVKVVKGPGGEVRMLAFNFKLQPYGESQ
;
A
#
# COMPACT_ATOMS: atom_id res chain seq x y z
N GLY A 1 15.97 -10.54 -27.75
CA GLY A 1 15.90 -11.54 -26.69
C GLY A 1 16.63 -11.20 -25.39
N GLY A 2 17.54 -10.22 -25.40
CA GLY A 2 18.42 -9.98 -24.24
C GLY A 2 17.87 -9.08 -23.11
N VAL A 3 16.72 -8.44 -23.33
CA VAL A 3 16.18 -7.50 -22.33
C VAL A 3 15.34 -8.21 -21.24
N LYS A 4 14.86 -9.41 -21.52
CA LYS A 4 14.05 -10.18 -20.57
C LYS A 4 14.84 -10.72 -19.38
N ASP A 5 16.05 -11.14 -19.63
CA ASP A 5 16.83 -11.81 -18.61
C ASP A 5 17.41 -10.83 -17.56
N GLY A 6 17.67 -9.59 -17.98
CA GLY A 6 18.20 -8.58 -17.09
C GLY A 6 17.23 -8.11 -16.00
N ALA A 7 15.95 -7.97 -16.32
CA ALA A 7 14.95 -7.50 -15.34
C ALA A 7 14.60 -8.61 -14.33
N ALA A 8 14.44 -9.86 -14.78
CA ALA A 8 14.16 -10.98 -13.89
C ALA A 8 15.33 -11.27 -12.94
N ASN A 9 16.57 -11.17 -13.43
CA ASN A 9 17.77 -11.41 -12.63
C ASN A 9 18.04 -10.31 -11.60
N ALA A 10 17.63 -9.07 -11.88
CA ALA A 10 17.79 -7.96 -10.94
C ALA A 10 16.89 -8.08 -9.72
N ALA A 11 15.78 -8.79 -9.82
CA ALA A 11 14.80 -8.93 -8.75
C ALA A 11 15.05 -10.13 -7.81
N GLY A 12 15.99 -11.06 -8.15
CA GLY A 12 16.36 -12.19 -7.29
C GLY A 12 15.47 -13.42 -7.44
N GLU A 13 15.83 -14.50 -6.71
CA GLU A 13 15.19 -15.81 -6.84
C GLU A 13 13.71 -15.85 -6.45
N ASN A 14 13.32 -15.02 -5.46
CA ASN A 14 11.94 -14.93 -4.97
C ASN A 14 11.20 -13.71 -5.54
N SER A 15 11.64 -13.25 -6.69
CA SER A 15 11.00 -12.14 -7.37
C SER A 15 9.80 -12.60 -8.20
N VAL A 16 8.89 -11.67 -8.44
CA VAL A 16 7.69 -11.92 -9.22
C VAL A 16 7.44 -10.75 -10.18
N LEU A 17 6.96 -11.07 -11.36
CA LEU A 17 6.58 -10.08 -12.37
C LEU A 17 5.05 -10.04 -12.46
N VAL A 18 4.49 -8.90 -12.09
CA VAL A 18 3.05 -8.68 -11.99
C VAL A 18 2.60 -7.78 -13.15
N GLY A 19 1.50 -8.15 -13.77
CA GLY A 19 0.83 -7.32 -14.76
C GLY A 19 -0.50 -6.79 -14.23
N THR A 20 -0.82 -5.54 -14.55
CA THR A 20 -2.09 -4.92 -14.16
C THR A 20 -2.57 -3.95 -15.23
N THR A 21 -3.88 -3.72 -15.23
CA THR A 21 -4.49 -2.63 -16.00
C THR A 21 -4.86 -1.42 -15.14
N ASP A 22 -4.49 -1.45 -13.87
CA ASP A 22 -4.67 -0.30 -12.98
C ASP A 22 -3.95 0.94 -13.50
N LYS A 23 -4.42 2.09 -13.06
CA LYS A 23 -3.76 3.38 -13.29
C LYS A 23 -3.46 4.05 -11.98
N VAL A 24 -2.28 4.62 -11.87
CA VAL A 24 -1.85 5.38 -10.71
C VAL A 24 -2.11 6.87 -10.97
N THR A 25 -2.83 7.51 -10.07
CA THR A 25 -3.06 8.96 -10.11
C THR A 25 -1.93 9.70 -9.40
N SER A 26 -1.53 9.23 -8.22
CA SER A 26 -0.48 9.85 -7.42
C SER A 26 0.17 8.82 -6.50
N LEU A 27 1.49 8.93 -6.34
CA LEU A 27 2.20 8.17 -5.32
C LEU A 27 2.00 8.79 -3.93
N ASP A 28 1.74 10.09 -3.87
CA ASP A 28 1.44 10.79 -2.62
C ASP A 28 0.00 10.48 -2.18
N PRO A 29 -0.20 9.94 -0.96
CA PRO A 29 -1.54 9.60 -0.48
C PRO A 29 -2.51 10.80 -0.39
N ALA A 30 -1.99 12.01 -0.24
CA ALA A 30 -2.85 13.21 -0.20
C ALA A 30 -3.46 13.56 -1.56
N GLY A 31 -2.95 13.01 -2.65
CA GLY A 31 -3.37 13.31 -4.02
C GLY A 31 -4.14 12.19 -4.71
N SER A 32 -4.57 11.17 -4.01
CA SER A 32 -5.26 10.03 -4.64
C SER A 32 -6.34 9.44 -3.76
N TYR A 33 -7.36 8.90 -4.41
CA TYR A 33 -8.44 8.14 -3.79
C TYR A 33 -8.76 6.87 -4.58
N ASP A 34 -8.08 6.66 -5.68
CA ASP A 34 -8.32 5.55 -6.61
C ASP A 34 -7.62 4.27 -6.16
N ASN A 35 -8.16 3.15 -6.64
CA ASN A 35 -7.65 1.83 -6.27
C ASN A 35 -6.24 1.55 -6.81
N GLY A 36 -5.90 2.07 -7.98
CA GLY A 36 -4.58 1.85 -8.58
C GLY A 36 -3.46 2.51 -7.78
N SER A 37 -3.67 3.74 -7.34
CA SER A 37 -2.74 4.44 -6.45
C SER A 37 -2.66 3.75 -5.09
N TYR A 38 -3.79 3.36 -4.52
CA TYR A 38 -3.85 2.67 -3.23
C TYR A 38 -3.13 1.32 -3.27
N ALA A 39 -3.23 0.59 -4.38
CA ALA A 39 -2.53 -0.68 -4.55
C ALA A 39 -1.00 -0.53 -4.45
N VAL A 40 -0.45 0.58 -4.92
CA VAL A 40 0.97 0.91 -4.74
C VAL A 40 1.25 1.33 -3.29
N GLN A 41 0.40 2.20 -2.75
CA GLN A 41 0.61 2.79 -1.43
C GLN A 41 0.60 1.76 -0.31
N ILE A 42 -0.25 0.75 -0.37
CA ILE A 42 -0.28 -0.31 0.65
C ILE A 42 1.00 -1.15 0.69
N GLN A 43 1.78 -1.17 -0.37
CA GLN A 43 3.04 -1.91 -0.40
C GLN A 43 4.17 -1.15 0.31
N VAL A 44 4.13 0.17 0.29
CA VAL A 44 5.29 1.00 0.65
C VAL A 44 5.09 1.91 1.84
N PHE A 45 3.86 2.18 2.22
CA PHE A 45 3.56 2.97 3.41
C PHE A 45 2.98 2.09 4.51
N PRO A 46 3.29 2.37 5.78
CA PRO A 46 2.65 1.70 6.90
C PRO A 46 1.32 2.36 7.22
N PHE A 47 0.51 1.64 7.99
CA PHE A 47 -0.76 2.10 8.53
C PHE A 47 -0.74 1.95 10.04
N LEU A 48 -1.58 2.67 10.76
CA LEU A 48 -1.77 2.36 12.18
C LEU A 48 -2.40 0.97 12.33
N TYR A 49 -3.44 0.72 11.56
CA TYR A 49 -4.13 -0.57 11.52
C TYR A 49 -4.26 -1.01 10.07
N ALA A 50 -4.14 -2.29 9.84
CA ALA A 50 -4.27 -2.88 8.52
C ALA A 50 -5.15 -4.12 8.59
N GLN A 51 -5.71 -4.52 7.46
CA GLN A 51 -6.49 -5.73 7.38
C GLN A 51 -5.57 -6.95 7.50
N ASP A 52 -5.90 -7.84 8.43
CA ASP A 52 -5.29 -9.16 8.52
C ASP A 52 -5.98 -10.07 7.49
N TYR A 53 -5.23 -10.48 6.46
CA TYR A 53 -5.78 -11.32 5.40
C TYR A 53 -6.23 -12.70 5.88
N ASN A 54 -5.73 -13.16 7.02
CA ASN A 54 -6.12 -14.45 7.58
C ASN A 54 -7.47 -14.38 8.30
N THR A 55 -7.81 -13.23 8.89
CA THR A 55 -8.99 -13.07 9.75
C THR A 55 -10.02 -12.10 9.19
N SER A 56 -9.69 -11.32 8.17
CA SER A 56 -10.48 -10.20 7.64
C SER A 56 -10.76 -9.08 8.65
N GLU A 57 -10.08 -9.10 9.79
CA GLU A 57 -10.18 -8.08 10.83
C GLU A 57 -9.08 -7.04 10.69
N LEU A 58 -9.34 -5.84 11.23
CA LEU A 58 -8.32 -4.81 11.35
C LEU A 58 -7.46 -5.09 12.57
N SER A 59 -6.15 -5.17 12.35
CA SER A 59 -5.16 -5.45 13.38
C SER A 59 -4.07 -4.39 13.39
N PRO A 60 -3.36 -4.20 14.52
CA PRO A 60 -2.26 -3.25 14.56
C PRO A 60 -1.18 -3.54 13.52
N ASP A 61 -0.84 -2.52 12.73
CA ASP A 61 0.31 -2.54 11.83
C ASP A 61 1.51 -1.91 12.55
N ILE A 62 1.58 -0.58 12.60
CA ILE A 62 2.58 0.11 13.43
C ILE A 62 2.04 0.54 14.79
N ALA A 63 0.74 0.48 15.00
CA ALA A 63 0.18 0.62 16.33
C ALA A 63 0.65 -0.53 17.22
N ALA A 64 0.87 -0.24 18.50
CA ALA A 64 1.28 -1.23 19.49
C ALA A 64 0.09 -1.91 20.18
N ASP A 65 -1.12 -1.36 20.03
CA ASP A 65 -2.35 -1.85 20.64
C ASP A 65 -3.58 -1.55 19.77
N ASP A 66 -4.74 -1.98 20.22
CA ASP A 66 -6.01 -1.77 19.50
C ASP A 66 -6.61 -0.38 19.68
N GLY A 67 -5.95 0.49 20.42
CA GLY A 67 -6.47 1.80 20.76
C GLY A 67 -7.51 1.78 21.85
N THR A 68 -7.72 2.91 22.49
CA THR A 68 -8.63 3.06 23.64
C THR A 68 -9.45 4.32 23.52
N TRP A 69 -10.77 4.20 23.64
CA TRP A 69 -11.65 5.34 23.73
C TRP A 69 -11.67 5.91 25.15
N SER A 70 -11.72 7.25 25.24
CA SER A 70 -12.03 7.93 26.48
C SER A 70 -13.45 7.58 26.93
N LYS A 71 -13.76 7.88 28.20
CA LYS A 71 -15.06 7.55 28.79
C LYS A 71 -16.24 8.17 28.04
N ASP A 72 -16.06 9.38 27.51
CA ASP A 72 -17.07 10.08 26.71
C ASP A 72 -17.05 9.71 25.22
N GLY A 73 -16.10 8.88 24.81
CA GLY A 73 -15.97 8.45 23.41
C GLY A 73 -15.44 9.50 22.45
N LYS A 74 -14.97 10.64 22.93
CA LYS A 74 -14.51 11.73 22.09
C LYS A 74 -13.02 11.70 21.77
N GLN A 75 -12.27 10.90 22.48
CA GLN A 75 -10.83 10.74 22.23
C GLN A 75 -10.48 9.28 22.02
N PHE A 76 -9.78 8.99 20.95
CA PHE A 76 -9.23 7.68 20.64
C PHE A 76 -7.71 7.75 20.73
N THR A 77 -7.14 7.04 21.69
CA THR A 77 -5.69 7.04 21.95
C THR A 77 -5.06 5.79 21.37
N VAL A 78 -4.03 5.97 20.55
CA VAL A 78 -3.26 4.91 19.92
C VAL A 78 -1.81 5.00 20.37
N LYS A 79 -1.27 3.88 20.84
CA LYS A 79 0.17 3.75 21.08
C LYS A 79 0.85 3.24 19.81
N ILE A 80 2.03 3.76 19.53
CA ILE A 80 2.85 3.37 18.38
C ILE A 80 4.05 2.58 18.89
N LYS A 81 4.46 1.57 18.11
CA LYS A 81 5.66 0.78 18.40
C LYS A 81 6.91 1.68 18.49
N ASP A 82 7.85 1.29 19.34
CA ASP A 82 9.14 1.96 19.48
C ASP A 82 10.10 1.57 18.35
N GLY A 83 11.04 2.48 18.05
CA GLY A 83 12.17 2.17 17.17
C GLY A 83 11.84 2.02 15.70
N LEU A 84 10.68 2.51 15.27
CA LEU A 84 10.30 2.46 13.86
C LEU A 84 11.15 3.40 13.02
N LYS A 85 11.51 2.95 11.82
CA LYS A 85 12.29 3.74 10.86
C LYS A 85 11.75 3.58 9.45
N PHE A 86 11.82 4.67 8.70
CA PHE A 86 11.66 4.64 7.25
C PHE A 86 12.88 3.97 6.59
N ALA A 87 12.74 3.57 5.34
CA ALA A 87 13.82 2.94 4.58
C ALA A 87 15.06 3.83 4.48
N ASN A 88 14.89 5.15 4.51
CA ASN A 88 15.97 6.14 4.52
C ASN A 88 16.67 6.29 5.89
N GLY A 89 16.17 5.63 6.92
CA GLY A 89 16.71 5.71 8.28
C GLY A 89 16.10 6.79 9.16
N HIS A 90 15.20 7.64 8.63
CA HIS A 90 14.48 8.61 9.45
C HIS A 90 13.60 7.89 10.49
N THR A 91 13.56 8.44 11.69
CA THR A 91 12.67 7.94 12.74
C THR A 91 11.22 8.15 12.37
N LEU A 92 10.41 7.09 12.53
CA LEU A 92 8.97 7.19 12.42
C LEU A 92 8.37 7.23 13.82
N ASP A 93 7.65 8.29 14.14
CA ASP A 93 7.01 8.47 15.44
C ASP A 93 5.63 9.14 15.32
N SER A 94 5.05 9.53 16.44
CA SER A 94 3.72 10.15 16.48
C SER A 94 3.60 11.42 15.64
N LYS A 95 4.70 12.15 15.45
CA LYS A 95 4.69 13.38 14.64
C LYS A 95 4.41 13.06 13.17
N ASP A 96 4.96 11.97 12.65
CA ASP A 96 4.69 11.54 11.28
C ASP A 96 3.22 11.18 11.10
N VAL A 97 2.61 10.56 12.10
CA VAL A 97 1.19 10.20 12.07
C VAL A 97 0.32 11.46 11.99
N LYS A 98 0.53 12.40 12.90
CA LYS A 98 -0.19 13.67 12.90
C LYS A 98 0.03 14.42 11.58
N PHE A 99 1.27 14.54 11.15
CA PHE A 99 1.65 15.17 9.89
C PHE A 99 0.91 14.55 8.71
N SER A 100 0.85 13.24 8.64
CA SER A 100 0.24 12.51 7.52
C SER A 100 -1.25 12.80 7.36
N TYR A 101 -1.99 12.84 8.47
CA TYR A 101 -3.42 13.13 8.43
C TYR A 101 -3.70 14.63 8.27
N ASP A 102 -3.00 15.49 9.00
CA ASP A 102 -3.19 16.94 8.93
C ASP A 102 -2.94 17.50 7.54
N ARG A 103 -1.90 16.99 6.85
CA ARG A 103 -1.58 17.48 5.50
C ARG A 103 -2.65 17.15 4.47
N ILE A 104 -3.35 16.05 4.62
CA ILE A 104 -4.45 15.68 3.71
C ILE A 104 -5.53 16.77 3.72
N ASP A 105 -5.92 17.23 4.91
CA ASP A 105 -6.90 18.30 5.05
C ASP A 105 -6.35 19.66 4.61
N THR A 106 -5.10 19.94 4.92
CA THR A 106 -4.44 21.20 4.52
C THR A 106 -4.34 21.30 3.00
N ILE A 107 -3.92 20.25 2.33
CA ILE A 107 -3.80 20.20 0.86
C ILE A 107 -5.20 20.20 0.22
N ASN A 108 -6.09 19.40 0.76
CA ASN A 108 -7.47 19.26 0.29
C ASN A 108 -7.56 19.12 -1.24
N ASP A 109 -6.77 18.19 -1.78
CA ASP A 109 -6.72 17.92 -3.21
C ASP A 109 -8.06 17.34 -3.69
N PRO A 110 -8.62 17.82 -4.82
CA PRO A 110 -9.89 17.30 -5.33
C PRO A 110 -9.86 15.81 -5.68
N ASN A 111 -8.68 15.24 -5.95
CA ASN A 111 -8.50 13.82 -6.18
C ASN A 111 -8.10 13.05 -4.93
N GLY A 112 -7.95 13.73 -3.80
CA GLY A 112 -7.46 13.17 -2.56
C GLY A 112 -8.57 12.66 -1.64
N PRO A 113 -8.17 12.06 -0.51
CA PRO A 113 -9.09 11.37 0.39
C PRO A 113 -9.57 12.22 1.57
N SER A 114 -9.51 13.55 1.52
CA SER A 114 -9.78 14.41 2.67
C SER A 114 -11.19 14.20 3.27
N SER A 115 -12.17 13.85 2.44
CA SER A 115 -13.53 13.57 2.92
C SER A 115 -13.62 12.43 3.93
N LEU A 116 -12.69 11.48 3.87
CA LEU A 116 -12.65 10.36 4.82
C LEU A 116 -12.27 10.78 6.25
N LEU A 117 -11.63 11.94 6.40
CA LEU A 117 -11.19 12.48 7.69
C LEU A 117 -12.22 13.39 8.36
N ALA A 118 -13.42 13.49 7.82
CA ALA A 118 -14.43 14.47 8.24
C ALA A 118 -14.82 14.36 9.73
N ASN A 119 -14.75 13.16 10.31
CA ASN A 119 -15.13 12.95 11.72
C ASN A 119 -13.97 13.20 12.69
N ILE A 120 -12.77 13.45 12.21
CA ILE A 120 -11.62 13.78 13.05
C ILE A 120 -11.58 15.30 13.23
N ASP A 121 -11.67 15.75 14.48
CA ASP A 121 -11.60 17.17 14.80
C ASP A 121 -10.16 17.68 14.84
N SER A 122 -9.31 16.96 15.59
CA SER A 122 -7.89 17.28 15.72
C SER A 122 -7.10 16.08 16.18
N ILE A 123 -5.78 16.16 16.03
CA ILE A 123 -4.86 15.09 16.44
C ILE A 123 -3.79 15.69 17.36
N GLU A 124 -3.55 15.04 18.48
CA GLU A 124 -2.55 15.42 19.46
C GLU A 124 -1.48 14.35 19.57
N THR A 125 -0.25 14.76 19.79
CA THR A 125 0.91 13.86 19.97
C THR A 125 1.64 14.23 21.25
N PRO A 126 1.11 13.81 22.43
CA PRO A 126 1.69 14.20 23.71
C PRO A 126 3.13 13.69 23.92
N ASP A 127 3.47 12.59 23.28
CA ASP A 127 4.84 12.06 23.24
C ASP A 127 5.10 11.32 21.91
N ALA A 128 6.32 10.83 21.73
CA ALA A 128 6.74 10.20 20.47
C ALA A 128 5.98 8.90 20.14
N ASN A 129 5.35 8.28 21.13
CA ASN A 129 4.69 6.98 20.96
C ASN A 129 3.18 7.03 21.17
N THR A 130 2.61 8.22 21.32
CA THR A 130 1.18 8.38 21.59
C THR A 130 0.53 9.33 20.59
N VAL A 131 -0.56 8.89 19.99
CA VAL A 131 -1.41 9.72 19.12
C VAL A 131 -2.81 9.74 19.71
N VAL A 132 -3.39 10.92 19.88
CA VAL A 132 -4.76 11.10 20.35
C VAL A 132 -5.58 11.71 19.24
N PHE A 133 -6.60 10.98 18.79
CA PHE A 133 -7.57 11.46 17.81
C PHE A 133 -8.77 12.04 18.54
N ASN A 134 -9.01 13.33 18.39
CA ASN A 134 -10.22 13.97 18.87
C ASN A 134 -11.31 13.79 17.83
N SER A 135 -12.35 13.04 18.18
CA SER A 135 -13.43 12.66 17.27
C SER A 135 -14.63 13.58 17.46
N LYS A 136 -15.22 14.03 16.34
CA LYS A 136 -16.48 14.79 16.34
C LYS A 136 -17.67 13.89 16.70
N VAL A 137 -17.55 12.59 16.43
CA VAL A 137 -18.57 11.59 16.68
C VAL A 137 -18.14 10.72 17.85
N PRO A 138 -18.88 10.67 18.97
CA PRO A 138 -18.53 9.82 20.08
C PRO A 138 -18.49 8.33 19.68
N PHE A 139 -17.45 7.61 20.10
CA PHE A 139 -17.27 6.19 19.82
C PHE A 139 -17.42 5.85 18.32
N ASP A 140 -16.80 6.66 17.45
CA ASP A 140 -16.89 6.47 16.00
C ASP A 140 -16.35 5.11 15.58
N VAL A 141 -17.27 4.19 15.25
CA VAL A 141 -16.93 2.82 14.84
C VAL A 141 -16.21 2.77 13.50
N THR A 142 -16.23 3.85 12.72
CA THR A 142 -15.58 3.91 11.42
C THR A 142 -14.11 4.38 11.49
N LEU A 143 -13.65 4.86 12.64
CA LEU A 143 -12.34 5.51 12.75
C LEU A 143 -11.18 4.58 12.35
N LYS A 144 -11.16 3.34 12.82
CA LYS A 144 -10.14 2.37 12.44
C LYS A 144 -10.17 2.04 10.94
N GLN A 145 -11.35 2.02 10.34
CA GLN A 145 -11.51 1.80 8.91
C GLN A 145 -10.89 2.97 8.12
N VAL A 146 -11.05 4.18 8.60
CA VAL A 146 -10.40 5.37 8.01
C VAL A 146 -8.89 5.24 8.09
N MET A 147 -8.35 4.78 9.20
CA MET A 147 -6.92 4.55 9.37
C MET A 147 -6.36 3.45 8.45
N SER A 148 -7.20 2.61 7.90
CA SER A 148 -6.85 1.54 6.96
C SER A 148 -7.28 1.84 5.52
N SER A 149 -7.76 3.05 5.27
CA SER A 149 -8.28 3.53 3.99
C SER A 149 -7.21 4.26 3.18
N PRO A 150 -7.54 4.76 1.98
CA PRO A 150 -6.65 5.66 1.24
C PRO A 150 -6.18 6.91 2.00
N ALA A 151 -6.86 7.31 3.08
CA ALA A 151 -6.41 8.38 3.96
C ALA A 151 -5.42 7.92 5.05
N GLY A 152 -5.20 6.61 5.18
CA GLY A 152 -4.45 6.03 6.29
C GLY A 152 -2.94 5.90 6.16
N PRO A 153 -2.31 5.94 4.98
CA PRO A 153 -0.86 5.78 4.88
C PRO A 153 -0.09 6.83 5.69
N ILE A 154 0.94 6.38 6.39
CA ILE A 154 1.81 7.26 7.17
C ILE A 154 3.03 7.60 6.33
N VAL A 155 3.32 8.89 6.21
CA VAL A 155 4.39 9.41 5.37
C VAL A 155 5.45 10.14 6.19
N ASP A 156 6.65 10.23 5.64
CA ASP A 156 7.83 10.83 6.27
C ASP A 156 7.73 12.36 6.25
N ASP A 157 7.65 12.99 7.42
CA ASP A 157 7.54 14.44 7.56
C ASP A 157 8.80 15.20 7.13
N GLU A 158 9.93 14.51 7.01
CA GLU A 158 11.20 15.09 6.53
C GLU A 158 11.32 15.06 5.01
N VAL A 159 10.46 14.36 4.29
CA VAL A 159 10.48 14.24 2.81
C VAL A 159 9.25 14.84 2.18
N PHE A 160 8.07 14.56 2.73
CA PHE A 160 6.81 15.05 2.19
C PHE A 160 6.56 16.52 2.55
N SER A 161 5.91 17.25 1.66
CA SER A 161 5.48 18.63 1.92
C SER A 161 4.25 18.63 2.84
N ALA A 162 4.20 19.61 3.75
CA ALA A 162 3.07 19.78 4.66
C ALA A 162 1.81 20.34 3.96
N ASP A 163 1.96 21.04 2.84
CA ASP A 163 0.90 21.87 2.25
C ASP A 163 0.69 21.69 0.75
N LYS A 164 1.42 20.78 0.12
CA LYS A 164 1.27 20.48 -1.31
C LYS A 164 1.64 19.04 -1.64
N ILE A 165 1.14 18.54 -2.76
CA ILE A 165 1.47 17.21 -3.25
C ILE A 165 2.97 17.11 -3.50
N THR A 166 3.58 16.05 -2.99
CA THR A 166 4.99 15.74 -3.20
C THR A 166 5.11 14.84 -4.43
N ASP A 167 6.02 15.17 -5.33
CA ASP A 167 6.18 14.40 -6.56
C ASP A 167 6.82 13.03 -6.31
N ALA A 168 6.58 12.11 -7.23
CA ALA A 168 7.06 10.74 -7.13
C ALA A 168 8.59 10.64 -7.07
N ASP A 169 9.30 11.46 -7.83
CA ASP A 169 10.77 11.43 -7.85
C ASP A 169 11.35 11.82 -6.48
N THR A 170 10.77 12.80 -5.81
CA THR A 170 11.17 13.19 -4.46
C THR A 170 10.92 12.06 -3.46
N ILE A 171 9.76 11.41 -3.54
CA ILE A 171 9.38 10.31 -2.64
C ILE A 171 10.34 9.12 -2.84
N VAL A 172 10.58 8.72 -4.08
CA VAL A 172 11.40 7.55 -4.41
C VAL A 172 12.88 7.82 -4.11
N SER A 173 13.42 8.95 -4.54
CA SER A 173 14.82 9.29 -4.27
C SER A 173 15.09 9.51 -2.78
N GLY A 174 14.09 10.01 -2.06
CA GLY A 174 14.15 10.18 -0.60
C GLY A 174 13.95 8.89 0.19
N LYS A 175 13.64 7.77 -0.47
CA LYS A 175 13.36 6.47 0.17
C LYS A 175 12.39 6.61 1.34
N ALA A 176 11.33 7.37 1.15
CA ALA A 176 10.38 7.72 2.20
C ALA A 176 9.33 6.64 2.41
N PHE A 177 9.76 5.43 2.68
CA PHE A 177 8.91 4.24 2.78
C PHE A 177 9.11 3.54 4.12
N ALA A 178 8.02 3.23 4.80
CA ALA A 178 8.05 2.44 6.03
C ALA A 178 7.07 1.25 5.99
N GLY A 179 6.53 0.94 4.82
CA GLY A 179 5.72 -0.25 4.58
C GLY A 179 6.59 -1.49 4.34
N PRO A 180 5.94 -2.62 4.00
CA PRO A 180 6.64 -3.91 3.79
C PRO A 180 7.66 -3.87 2.66
N TYR A 181 7.43 -3.04 1.65
CA TYR A 181 8.32 -2.86 0.51
C TYR A 181 8.74 -1.41 0.37
N GLN A 182 9.76 -1.20 -0.44
CA GLN A 182 10.19 0.11 -0.91
C GLN A 182 10.19 0.12 -2.43
N ILE A 183 10.07 1.29 -3.02
CA ILE A 183 10.16 1.45 -4.48
C ILE A 183 11.61 1.75 -4.83
N ASP A 184 12.16 0.94 -5.74
CA ASP A 184 13.50 1.16 -6.28
C ASP A 184 13.47 1.99 -7.56
N SER A 185 12.43 1.83 -8.38
CA SER A 185 12.20 2.63 -9.58
C SER A 185 10.71 2.80 -9.84
N PHE A 186 10.35 3.96 -10.36
CA PHE A 186 8.96 4.32 -10.62
C PHE A 186 8.85 5.06 -11.96
N LYS A 187 8.07 4.48 -12.86
CA LYS A 187 7.63 5.14 -14.10
C LYS A 187 6.10 5.13 -14.12
N LEU A 188 5.51 6.30 -14.04
CA LEU A 188 4.06 6.46 -13.92
C LEU A 188 3.33 5.70 -15.02
N ASN A 189 2.45 4.79 -14.61
CA ASN A 189 1.61 3.97 -15.48
C ASN A 189 2.37 3.12 -16.53
N GLU A 190 3.66 2.87 -16.29
CA GLU A 190 4.48 1.97 -17.08
C GLU A 190 5.03 0.82 -16.25
N ALA A 191 5.79 1.13 -15.22
CA ALA A 191 6.44 0.11 -14.41
C ALA A 191 6.83 0.62 -13.02
N VAL A 192 6.72 -0.25 -12.02
CA VAL A 192 7.22 -0.01 -10.67
C VAL A 192 8.02 -1.22 -10.22
N SER A 193 9.22 -0.98 -9.69
CA SER A 193 10.06 -2.03 -9.11
C SER A 193 10.11 -1.89 -7.59
N TYR A 194 9.86 -2.98 -6.90
CA TYR A 194 9.84 -3.05 -5.44
C TYR A 194 10.91 -4.00 -4.92
N SER A 195 11.45 -3.69 -3.75
CA SER A 195 12.25 -4.63 -2.96
C SER A 195 11.81 -4.59 -1.50
N LYS A 196 12.20 -5.58 -0.72
CA LYS A 196 11.88 -5.63 0.72
C LYS A 196 12.40 -4.39 1.43
N ASN A 197 11.58 -3.83 2.30
CA ASN A 197 12.01 -2.81 3.24
C ASN A 197 12.45 -3.49 4.55
N GLY A 198 13.76 -3.58 4.77
CA GLY A 198 14.32 -4.21 5.95
C GLY A 198 13.98 -3.52 7.27
N ASN A 199 13.51 -2.28 7.23
CA ASN A 199 13.12 -1.52 8.42
C ASN A 199 11.64 -1.69 8.80
N TYR A 200 10.85 -2.39 7.98
CA TYR A 200 9.43 -2.60 8.28
C TYR A 200 9.24 -3.50 9.50
N GLN A 201 8.38 -3.09 10.42
CA GLN A 201 8.04 -3.82 11.64
C GLN A 201 6.51 -3.94 11.85
N GLY A 202 5.76 -4.02 10.77
CA GLY A 202 4.30 -4.08 10.83
C GLY A 202 3.73 -5.49 10.73
N LEU A 203 2.43 -5.54 10.50
CA LEU A 203 1.61 -6.75 10.48
C LEU A 203 1.91 -7.67 9.30
N THR A 204 2.20 -7.08 8.14
CA THR A 204 2.24 -7.80 6.88
C THR A 204 3.52 -8.60 6.71
N PRO A 205 3.46 -9.92 6.52
CA PRO A 205 4.66 -10.70 6.21
C PRO A 205 5.24 -10.29 4.85
N VAL A 206 6.57 -10.31 4.74
CA VAL A 206 7.27 -9.99 3.49
C VAL A 206 7.90 -11.26 2.94
N LYS A 207 7.31 -11.83 1.90
CA LYS A 207 7.68 -13.16 1.37
C LYS A 207 8.53 -13.11 0.12
N ASN A 208 8.31 -12.11 -0.75
CA ASN A 208 9.03 -11.98 -2.00
C ASN A 208 10.15 -10.94 -1.86
N SER A 209 11.34 -11.27 -2.35
CA SER A 209 12.50 -10.36 -2.24
C SER A 209 12.38 -9.17 -3.19
N GLY A 210 11.72 -9.34 -4.33
CA GLY A 210 11.51 -8.29 -5.29
C GLY A 210 10.24 -8.52 -6.10
N VAL A 211 9.60 -7.43 -6.49
CA VAL A 211 8.40 -7.44 -7.32
C VAL A 211 8.53 -6.37 -8.38
N GLN A 212 8.22 -6.72 -9.62
CA GLN A 212 8.07 -5.75 -10.69
C GLN A 212 6.62 -5.73 -11.12
N VAL A 213 6.05 -4.53 -11.25
CA VAL A 213 4.69 -4.33 -11.75
C VAL A 213 4.77 -3.62 -13.08
N LYS A 214 4.17 -4.24 -14.11
CA LYS A 214 3.98 -3.64 -15.42
C LYS A 214 2.53 -3.23 -15.61
N TYR A 215 2.34 -2.03 -16.12
CA TYR A 215 1.03 -1.46 -16.39
C TYR A 215 0.69 -1.61 -17.85
N PHE A 216 -0.47 -2.17 -18.13
CA PHE A 216 -0.98 -2.41 -19.49
C PHE A 216 -2.17 -1.49 -19.77
N ALA A 217 -2.29 -1.03 -21.01
CA ALA A 217 -3.35 -0.10 -21.39
C ALA A 217 -4.75 -0.72 -21.30
N ASP A 218 -4.86 -2.03 -21.54
CA ASP A 218 -6.13 -2.74 -21.53
C ASP A 218 -5.97 -4.23 -21.18
N ALA A 219 -7.09 -4.88 -20.91
CA ALA A 219 -7.15 -6.28 -20.51
C ALA A 219 -6.66 -7.25 -21.60
N SER A 220 -6.85 -6.91 -22.88
CA SER A 220 -6.42 -7.76 -23.98
C SER A 220 -4.89 -7.82 -24.08
N ASN A 221 -4.23 -6.68 -23.93
CA ASN A 221 -2.77 -6.64 -23.90
C ASN A 221 -2.19 -7.36 -22.69
N LEU A 222 -2.82 -7.22 -21.52
CA LEU A 222 -2.43 -7.95 -20.33
C LEU A 222 -2.58 -9.45 -20.52
N LYS A 223 -3.72 -9.91 -21.05
CA LYS A 223 -3.96 -11.33 -21.33
C LYS A 223 -2.88 -11.89 -22.27
N MET A 224 -2.57 -11.17 -23.34
CA MET A 224 -1.54 -11.57 -24.30
C MET A 224 -0.16 -11.70 -23.62
N ALA A 225 0.20 -10.74 -22.77
CA ALA A 225 1.47 -10.78 -22.03
C ALA A 225 1.54 -11.99 -21.10
N VAL A 226 0.44 -12.35 -20.45
CA VAL A 226 0.36 -13.54 -19.58
C VAL A 226 0.52 -14.80 -20.41
N GLU A 227 -0.20 -14.93 -21.53
CA GLU A 227 -0.12 -16.09 -22.41
C GLU A 227 1.28 -16.28 -23.00
N GLN A 228 2.01 -15.19 -23.24
CA GLN A 228 3.38 -15.21 -23.75
C GLN A 228 4.43 -15.39 -22.63
N GLY A 229 4.01 -15.57 -21.40
CA GLY A 229 4.92 -15.74 -20.27
C GLY A 229 5.70 -14.48 -19.87
N GLN A 230 5.18 -13.30 -20.20
CA GLN A 230 5.82 -12.02 -19.88
C GLN A 230 5.49 -11.52 -18.48
N VAL A 231 4.49 -12.09 -17.83
CA VAL A 231 4.12 -11.81 -16.44
C VAL A 231 3.80 -13.10 -15.71
N ASP A 232 4.10 -13.16 -14.42
CA ASP A 232 3.84 -14.33 -13.57
C ASP A 232 2.46 -14.29 -12.96
N VAL A 233 1.96 -13.09 -12.67
CA VAL A 233 0.68 -12.85 -12.04
C VAL A 233 -0.01 -11.68 -12.71
N ALA A 234 -1.29 -11.83 -12.98
CA ALA A 234 -2.11 -10.73 -13.48
C ALA A 234 -3.20 -10.40 -12.48
N TYR A 235 -3.52 -9.13 -12.32
CA TYR A 235 -4.64 -8.74 -11.50
C TYR A 235 -5.35 -7.51 -12.06
N ARG A 236 -6.60 -7.38 -11.69
CA ARG A 236 -7.49 -6.27 -11.90
C ARG A 236 -7.89 -6.01 -13.35
N SER A 237 -9.13 -5.60 -13.54
CA SER A 237 -9.74 -5.23 -14.83
C SER A 237 -9.73 -6.33 -15.88
N LEU A 238 -9.47 -7.58 -15.48
CA LEU A 238 -9.73 -8.72 -16.34
C LEU A 238 -11.22 -9.03 -16.33
N SER A 239 -11.80 -9.27 -17.50
CA SER A 239 -13.19 -9.72 -17.60
C SER A 239 -13.34 -11.16 -17.05
N PRO A 240 -14.54 -11.59 -16.65
CA PRO A 240 -14.76 -12.99 -16.26
C PRO A 240 -14.29 -14.01 -17.31
N THR A 241 -14.49 -13.70 -18.59
CA THR A 241 -14.00 -14.53 -19.69
C THR A 241 -12.49 -14.61 -19.74
N HIS A 242 -11.80 -13.48 -19.55
CA HIS A 242 -10.33 -13.44 -19.49
C HIS A 242 -9.80 -14.26 -18.32
N ILE A 243 -10.43 -14.16 -17.15
CA ILE A 243 -10.05 -14.93 -15.96
C ILE A 243 -10.22 -16.42 -16.20
N GLU A 244 -11.33 -16.84 -16.82
CA GLU A 244 -11.58 -18.23 -17.16
C GLU A 244 -10.54 -18.79 -18.14
N ASP A 245 -10.24 -18.05 -19.19
CA ASP A 245 -9.24 -18.44 -20.19
C ASP A 245 -7.83 -18.58 -19.58
N LEU A 246 -7.45 -17.63 -18.72
CA LEU A 246 -6.15 -17.66 -18.02
C LEU A 246 -6.10 -18.81 -17.01
N GLY A 247 -7.21 -19.11 -16.35
CA GLY A 247 -7.30 -20.22 -15.40
C GLY A 247 -7.09 -21.59 -16.03
N LYS A 248 -7.26 -21.71 -17.34
CA LYS A 248 -6.96 -22.93 -18.10
C LYS A 248 -5.49 -23.07 -18.47
N ASN A 249 -4.73 -22.02 -18.33
CA ASN A 249 -3.29 -22.03 -18.60
C ASN A 249 -2.54 -22.40 -17.33
N SER A 250 -1.95 -23.60 -17.29
CA SER A 250 -1.21 -24.10 -16.13
C SER A 250 0.04 -23.28 -15.77
N LYS A 251 0.49 -22.39 -16.65
CA LYS A 251 1.65 -21.53 -16.43
C LYS A 251 1.29 -20.20 -15.74
N VAL A 252 0.01 -19.99 -15.43
CA VAL A 252 -0.48 -18.69 -14.96
C VAL A 252 -1.21 -18.86 -13.66
N LYS A 253 -0.94 -17.96 -12.74
CA LYS A 253 -1.68 -17.79 -11.49
C LYS A 253 -2.47 -16.49 -11.54
N VAL A 254 -3.80 -16.61 -11.42
CA VAL A 254 -4.68 -15.46 -11.27
C VAL A 254 -5.11 -15.35 -9.82
N VAL A 255 -4.82 -14.21 -9.20
CA VAL A 255 -5.18 -13.94 -7.81
C VAL A 255 -6.44 -13.09 -7.77
N LYS A 256 -7.47 -13.56 -7.07
CA LYS A 256 -8.73 -12.84 -6.86
C LYS A 256 -8.82 -12.37 -5.43
N GLY A 257 -9.27 -11.12 -5.25
CA GLY A 257 -9.61 -10.58 -3.95
C GLY A 257 -11.00 -11.00 -3.47
N PRO A 258 -11.40 -10.58 -2.26
CA PRO A 258 -12.74 -10.80 -1.75
C PRO A 258 -13.81 -10.27 -2.71
N GLY A 259 -14.92 -10.99 -2.86
CA GLY A 259 -16.00 -10.62 -3.77
C GLY A 259 -15.73 -10.90 -5.24
N GLY A 260 -14.69 -11.67 -5.56
CA GLY A 260 -14.33 -12.01 -6.95
C GLY A 260 -13.59 -10.92 -7.69
N GLU A 261 -13.30 -9.80 -7.06
CA GLU A 261 -12.44 -8.76 -7.61
C GLU A 261 -10.97 -9.04 -7.26
N VAL A 262 -10.09 -8.85 -8.24
CA VAL A 262 -8.65 -8.93 -8.00
C VAL A 262 -8.20 -7.57 -7.47
N ARG A 263 -8.31 -7.38 -6.18
CA ARG A 263 -8.19 -6.04 -5.58
C ARG A 263 -6.82 -5.72 -5.06
N MET A 264 -6.28 -6.47 -4.19
CA MET A 264 -5.09 -6.07 -3.45
C MET A 264 -4.10 -7.20 -3.46
N LEU A 265 -3.14 -7.06 -4.32
CA LEU A 265 -2.01 -7.93 -4.28
C LEU A 265 -1.03 -7.38 -3.26
N ALA A 266 -1.04 -7.96 -2.07
CA ALA A 266 -0.08 -7.59 -1.03
C ALA A 266 1.30 -8.20 -1.24
N PHE A 267 1.59 -8.75 -2.41
CA PHE A 267 2.85 -9.39 -2.79
C PHE A 267 3.31 -10.51 -1.82
N ASN A 268 2.36 -11.11 -1.09
CA ASN A 268 2.65 -12.09 -0.04
C ASN A 268 2.35 -13.54 -0.43
N PHE A 269 2.09 -13.79 -1.70
CA PHE A 269 1.95 -15.16 -2.19
C PHE A 269 3.33 -15.78 -2.42
N LYS A 270 3.42 -17.09 -2.24
CA LYS A 270 4.63 -17.84 -2.62
C LYS A 270 4.67 -17.95 -4.14
N LEU A 271 5.84 -17.66 -4.70
CA LEU A 271 6.11 -18.01 -6.08
C LEU A 271 6.16 -19.53 -6.19
N GLN A 272 5.30 -20.10 -7.02
CA GLN A 272 5.25 -21.54 -7.23
C GLN A 272 5.69 -21.90 -8.64
N PRO A 273 6.28 -23.09 -8.83
CA PRO A 273 6.54 -23.61 -10.15
C PRO A 273 5.26 -23.68 -10.99
N TYR A 274 5.39 -23.47 -12.28
CA TYR A 274 4.27 -23.59 -13.19
C TYR A 274 3.70 -25.00 -13.17
N GLY A 275 2.38 -25.10 -13.22
CA GLY A 275 1.66 -26.37 -13.29
C GLY A 275 1.29 -26.99 -11.95
N GLU A 276 1.70 -26.42 -10.83
CA GLU A 276 1.26 -26.88 -9.51
C GLU A 276 -0.08 -26.24 -9.14
N SER A 277 -1.05 -27.10 -8.81
CA SER A 277 -2.34 -26.66 -8.27
C SER A 277 -2.20 -26.29 -6.80
N GLN A 278 -2.89 -25.26 -6.40
CA GLN A 278 -3.08 -24.88 -4.99
C GLN A 278 -4.45 -25.29 -4.50
#